data_c9bb1f60265309ae07921647467dbd5f
#
_entry.id   c9bb1f60265309ae07921647467dbd5f
#
_cell.length_a   1.000
_cell.length_b   1.000
_cell.length_c   1.000
_cell.angle_alpha   90.00
_cell.angle_beta   90.00
_cell.angle_gamma   90.00
#
_symmetry.space_group_name_H-M   'P 1'
#
loop_
_entity.id
_entity.type
_entity.pdbx_description
1 polymer ?
#
loop_
_entity_poly.entity_id
_entity_poly.type
_entity_poly.pdbx_seq_one_letter_code
_entity_poly.pdbx_strand_id
1 'polypeptide(L)'
;MRQDPKRLLNSIISNQIRDALKGKKAGRHWESLVDYTLQDLMAHLESLFEPWMNWENYGKWHIDHKRPKSWFKYKDAEDPEFKKCWSLNNLQPLEAKKNFKKNNLYED
;
A
#
# COMPACT_ATOMS: atom_id res chain seq x y z
N MET A 1 -13.24 -6.98 20.08
CA MET A 1 -13.93 -7.09 18.80
C MET A 1 -12.93 -7.26 17.67
N ARG A 2 -13.17 -8.26 16.84
CA ARG A 2 -12.29 -8.43 15.69
C ARG A 2 -12.56 -7.38 14.64
N GLN A 3 -11.53 -6.76 14.15
CA GLN A 3 -11.66 -5.84 13.05
C GLN A 3 -11.80 -6.61 11.73
N ASP A 4 -12.75 -6.20 10.91
CA ASP A 4 -12.95 -6.79 9.59
C ASP A 4 -11.70 -6.53 8.74
N PRO A 5 -11.03 -7.59 8.23
CA PRO A 5 -9.83 -7.40 7.41
C PRO A 5 -10.04 -6.49 6.19
N LYS A 6 -11.20 -6.56 5.57
CA LYS A 6 -11.51 -5.70 4.41
C LYS A 6 -11.59 -4.23 4.82
N ARG A 7 -12.22 -3.95 5.95
CA ARG A 7 -12.30 -2.59 6.48
C ARG A 7 -10.92 -2.06 6.84
N LEU A 8 -10.14 -2.90 7.51
CA LEU A 8 -8.79 -2.53 7.90
C LEU A 8 -7.96 -2.17 6.69
N LEU A 9 -7.91 -3.06 5.70
CA LEU A 9 -7.11 -2.84 4.50
C LEU A 9 -7.60 -1.62 3.72
N ASN A 10 -8.91 -1.48 3.59
CA ASN A 10 -9.47 -0.32 2.89
C ASN A 10 -9.06 1.00 3.54
N SER A 11 -9.12 1.06 4.86
CA SER A 11 -8.70 2.25 5.61
C SER A 11 -7.23 2.55 5.38
N ILE A 12 -6.39 1.52 5.48
CA ILE A 12 -4.95 1.68 5.35
C ILE A 12 -4.59 2.23 3.97
N ILE A 13 -5.07 1.57 2.92
CA ILE A 13 -4.68 1.95 1.56
C ILE A 13 -5.30 3.29 1.16
N SER A 14 -6.54 3.54 1.58
CA SER A 14 -7.20 4.81 1.28
C SER A 14 -6.44 5.98 1.91
N ASN A 15 -6.03 5.84 3.17
CA ASN A 15 -5.28 6.88 3.85
C ASN A 15 -3.91 7.10 3.23
N GLN A 16 -3.23 6.01 2.88
CA GLN A 16 -1.90 6.11 2.27
C GLN A 16 -1.96 6.81 0.91
N ILE A 17 -2.94 6.46 0.10
CA ILE A 17 -3.11 7.08 -1.22
C ILE A 17 -3.50 8.56 -1.08
N ARG A 18 -4.39 8.86 -0.14
CA ARG A 18 -4.78 10.24 0.12
C ARG A 18 -3.57 11.08 0.50
N ASP A 19 -2.74 10.56 1.41
CA ASP A 19 -1.54 11.26 1.84
C ASP A 19 -0.53 11.43 0.71
N ALA A 20 -0.39 10.40 -0.13
CA ALA A 20 0.52 10.43 -1.27
C ALA A 20 0.10 11.51 -2.28
N LEU A 21 -1.18 11.72 -2.44
CA LEU A 21 -1.71 12.71 -3.37
C LEU A 21 -1.88 14.09 -2.74
N LYS A 22 -1.59 14.23 -1.46
CA LYS A 22 -1.67 15.51 -0.74
C LYS A 22 -3.02 16.21 -0.92
N GLY A 23 -4.10 15.43 -0.82
CA GLY A 23 -5.44 15.94 -0.96
C GLY A 23 -5.98 16.04 -2.38
N LYS A 24 -5.17 15.75 -3.39
CA LYS A 24 -5.59 15.80 -4.78
C LYS A 24 -6.47 14.64 -5.20
N LYS A 25 -6.79 13.76 -4.27
CA LYS A 25 -7.71 12.65 -4.49
C LYS A 25 -9.13 13.16 -4.82
N ALA A 26 -9.45 14.36 -4.36
CA ALA A 26 -10.71 15.06 -4.65
C ALA A 26 -11.96 14.24 -4.31
N GLY A 27 -11.93 13.51 -3.20
CA GLY A 27 -13.07 12.69 -2.76
C GLY A 27 -13.27 11.41 -3.54
N ARG A 28 -12.43 11.11 -4.52
CA ARG A 28 -12.53 9.89 -5.32
C ARG A 28 -12.16 8.67 -4.49
N HIS A 29 -12.88 7.58 -4.70
CA HIS A 29 -12.56 6.32 -4.04
C HIS A 29 -11.24 5.79 -4.63
N TRP A 30 -10.35 5.29 -3.75
CA TRP A 30 -9.01 4.89 -4.19
C TRP A 30 -9.00 3.81 -5.28
N GLU A 31 -10.00 2.91 -5.28
CA GLU A 31 -10.08 1.87 -6.30
C GLU A 31 -10.22 2.43 -7.71
N SER A 32 -10.80 3.63 -7.82
CA SER A 32 -10.92 4.28 -9.13
C SER A 32 -9.60 4.86 -9.63
N LEU A 33 -8.60 4.94 -8.77
CA LEU A 33 -7.31 5.54 -9.08
C LEU A 33 -6.26 4.51 -9.49
N VAL A 34 -6.54 3.23 -9.24
CA VAL A 34 -5.61 2.13 -9.52
C VAL A 34 -6.33 1.09 -10.39
N ASP A 35 -5.61 0.12 -10.91
CA ASP A 35 -6.17 -0.86 -11.85
C ASP A 35 -6.60 -2.16 -11.19
N TYR A 36 -6.95 -2.12 -9.89
CA TYR A 36 -7.37 -3.32 -9.16
C TYR A 36 -8.37 -2.96 -8.07
N THR A 37 -9.01 -3.98 -7.51
CA THR A 37 -9.97 -3.79 -6.44
C THR A 37 -9.35 -4.10 -5.08
N LEU A 38 -10.09 -3.75 -4.01
CA LEU A 38 -9.71 -4.14 -2.65
C LEU A 38 -9.54 -5.66 -2.54
N GLN A 39 -10.42 -6.41 -3.18
CA GLN A 39 -10.35 -7.87 -3.18
C GLN A 39 -9.05 -8.35 -3.82
N ASP A 40 -8.68 -7.76 -4.95
CA ASP A 40 -7.43 -8.10 -5.65
C ASP A 40 -6.22 -7.81 -4.77
N LEU A 41 -6.21 -6.66 -4.10
CA LEU A 41 -5.12 -6.28 -3.20
C LEU A 41 -5.01 -7.26 -2.03
N MET A 42 -6.15 -7.60 -1.43
CA MET A 42 -6.18 -8.53 -0.30
C MET A 42 -5.62 -9.89 -0.69
N ALA A 43 -6.07 -10.44 -1.82
CA ALA A 43 -5.60 -11.73 -2.31
C ALA A 43 -4.10 -11.68 -2.62
N HIS A 44 -3.65 -10.60 -3.22
CA HIS A 44 -2.23 -10.42 -3.54
C HIS A 44 -1.36 -10.44 -2.28
N LEU A 45 -1.74 -9.65 -1.27
CA LEU A 45 -0.98 -9.60 -0.03
C LEU A 45 -0.99 -10.94 0.69
N GLU A 46 -2.16 -11.58 0.76
CA GLU A 46 -2.27 -12.88 1.42
C GLU A 46 -1.41 -13.95 0.75
N SER A 47 -1.28 -13.88 -0.57
CA SER A 47 -0.44 -14.84 -1.30
C SER A 47 1.04 -14.68 -0.96
N LEU A 48 1.42 -13.52 -0.41
CA LEU A 48 2.80 -13.23 -0.05
C LEU A 48 3.05 -13.29 1.47
N PHE A 49 2.03 -13.56 2.26
CA PHE A 49 2.18 -13.62 3.72
C PHE A 49 3.18 -14.70 4.11
N GLU A 50 4.10 -14.34 5.00
CA GLU A 50 4.91 -15.33 5.70
C GLU A 50 4.02 -16.05 6.71
N PRO A 51 4.43 -17.27 7.20
CA PRO A 51 3.56 -18.06 8.09
C PRO A 51 3.05 -17.32 9.33
N TRP A 52 3.81 -16.35 9.84
CA TRP A 52 3.43 -15.61 11.04
C TRP A 52 2.53 -14.41 10.76
N MET A 53 2.37 -14.01 9.48
CA MET A 53 1.59 -12.84 9.11
C MET A 53 0.10 -13.15 8.98
N ASN A 54 -0.73 -12.24 9.50
CA ASN A 54 -2.18 -12.30 9.33
C ASN A 54 -2.74 -10.90 9.50
N TRP A 55 -4.04 -10.75 9.29
CA TRP A 55 -4.67 -9.42 9.38
C TRP A 55 -4.79 -8.91 10.80
N GLU A 56 -4.75 -9.81 11.79
CA GLU A 56 -4.87 -9.44 13.19
C GLU A 56 -3.59 -8.83 13.75
N ASN A 57 -2.45 -9.13 13.14
CA ASN A 57 -1.17 -8.59 13.61
C ASN A 57 -0.60 -7.51 12.71
N TYR A 58 -1.44 -6.86 11.89
CA TYR A 58 -1.00 -5.68 11.14
C TYR A 58 -0.41 -4.66 12.12
N GLY A 59 0.73 -4.10 11.76
CA GLY A 59 1.52 -3.26 12.66
C GLY A 59 2.84 -3.94 12.99
N LYS A 60 2.84 -5.28 13.05
CA LYS A 60 4.08 -6.06 13.09
C LYS A 60 4.60 -6.27 11.68
N TRP A 61 3.75 -6.11 10.69
CA TRP A 61 4.10 -6.04 9.29
C TRP A 61 3.33 -4.88 8.68
N HIS A 62 3.82 -4.35 7.56
CA HIS A 62 3.17 -3.25 6.86
C HIS A 62 3.16 -3.52 5.36
N ILE A 63 2.34 -2.77 4.65
CA ILE A 63 2.36 -2.79 3.19
C ILE A 63 3.58 -2.00 2.75
N ASP A 64 4.47 -2.65 2.02
CA ASP A 64 5.73 -2.07 1.56
C ASP A 64 5.71 -1.90 0.05
N HIS A 65 6.31 -0.82 -0.41
CA HIS A 65 6.56 -0.60 -1.84
C HIS A 65 7.93 -1.18 -2.16
N LYS A 66 7.97 -2.19 -3.04
CA LYS A 66 9.25 -2.82 -3.41
C LYS A 66 10.21 -1.78 -3.95
N ARG A 67 9.74 -0.92 -4.83
CA ARG A 67 10.45 0.28 -5.23
C ARG A 67 9.90 1.44 -4.44
N PRO A 68 10.74 2.17 -3.69
CA PRO A 68 10.26 3.23 -2.80
C PRO A 68 9.42 4.26 -3.52
N LYS A 69 8.45 4.82 -2.81
CA LYS A 69 7.59 5.87 -3.37
C LYS A 69 8.39 7.05 -3.92
N SER A 70 9.54 7.33 -3.31
CA SER A 70 10.39 8.44 -3.75
C SER A 70 10.99 8.25 -5.15
N TRP A 71 10.99 7.02 -5.66
CA TRP A 71 11.48 6.72 -7.01
C TRP A 71 10.47 7.11 -8.09
N PHE A 72 9.22 7.33 -7.70
CA PHE A 72 8.14 7.64 -8.64
C PHE A 72 7.76 9.11 -8.50
N LYS A 73 7.79 9.81 -9.61
CA LYS A 73 7.40 11.23 -9.61
C LYS A 73 6.12 11.38 -10.40
N TYR A 74 5.08 11.81 -9.72
CA TYR A 74 3.77 12.00 -10.32
C TYR A 74 3.13 13.27 -9.77
N LYS A 75 2.31 13.89 -10.61
CA LYS A 75 1.60 15.12 -10.23
C LYS A 75 0.24 14.80 -9.63
N ASP A 76 -0.39 13.74 -10.13
CA ASP A 76 -1.73 13.36 -9.71
C ASP A 76 -1.95 11.87 -10.00
N ALA A 77 -3.16 11.39 -9.71
CA ALA A 77 -3.51 9.99 -9.88
C ALA A 77 -3.63 9.55 -11.34
N GLU A 78 -3.72 10.48 -12.26
CA GLU A 78 -3.80 10.17 -13.70
C GLU A 78 -2.42 9.89 -14.30
N ASP A 79 -1.36 10.27 -13.59
CA ASP A 79 0.01 10.07 -14.06
C ASP A 79 0.34 8.56 -14.06
N PRO A 80 0.90 8.02 -15.16
CA PRO A 80 1.31 6.61 -15.19
C PRO A 80 2.26 6.21 -14.07
N GLU A 81 3.10 7.13 -13.60
CA GLU A 81 4.03 6.84 -12.51
C GLU A 81 3.29 6.57 -11.21
N PHE A 82 2.14 7.22 -10.97
CA PHE A 82 1.32 6.94 -9.81
C PHE A 82 0.83 5.49 -9.85
N LYS A 83 0.31 5.06 -10.99
CA LYS A 83 -0.20 3.70 -11.14
C LYS A 83 0.90 2.64 -10.99
N LYS A 84 2.10 2.94 -11.48
CA LYS A 84 3.24 2.04 -11.31
C LYS A 84 3.64 1.91 -9.85
N CYS A 85 3.68 3.04 -9.13
CA CYS A 85 4.03 3.07 -7.72
C CYS A 85 3.09 2.20 -6.88
N TRP A 86 1.79 2.27 -7.18
CA TRP A 86 0.74 1.59 -6.42
C TRP A 86 0.26 0.30 -7.07
N SER A 87 0.96 -0.21 -8.09
CA SER A 87 0.60 -1.47 -8.73
C SER A 87 0.81 -2.65 -7.78
N LEU A 88 0.03 -3.70 -7.96
CA LEU A 88 0.15 -4.91 -7.13
C LEU A 88 1.58 -5.46 -7.17
N ASN A 89 2.21 -5.43 -8.33
CA ASN A 89 3.58 -5.93 -8.48
C ASN A 89 4.59 -5.16 -7.64
N ASN A 90 4.27 -3.94 -7.23
CA ASN A 90 5.14 -3.13 -6.41
C ASN A 90 4.80 -3.17 -4.93
N LEU A 91 3.74 -3.88 -4.54
CA LEU A 91 3.28 -3.95 -3.16
C LEU A 91 3.53 -5.33 -2.57
N GLN A 92 3.93 -5.37 -1.31
CA GLN A 92 4.17 -6.61 -0.59
C GLN A 92 3.99 -6.39 0.90
N PRO A 93 3.66 -7.46 1.65
CA PRO A 93 3.71 -7.36 3.11
C PRO A 93 5.17 -7.52 3.54
N LEU A 94 5.62 -6.69 4.47
CA LEU A 94 7.00 -6.74 4.94
C LEU A 94 7.02 -6.52 6.45
N GLU A 95 7.83 -7.30 7.17
CA GLU A 95 7.99 -7.13 8.60
C GLU A 95 8.34 -5.67 8.91
N ALA A 96 7.71 -5.11 9.94
CA ALA A 96 7.86 -3.68 10.26
C ALA A 96 9.32 -3.26 10.45
N LYS A 97 10.11 -4.10 11.13
CA LYS A 97 11.52 -3.81 11.34
C LYS A 97 12.31 -3.78 10.03
N LYS A 98 12.03 -4.71 9.14
CA LYS A 98 12.68 -4.75 7.82
C LYS A 98 12.26 -3.57 6.98
N ASN A 99 11.00 -3.20 7.05
CA ASN A 99 10.48 -2.05 6.32
C ASN A 99 11.16 -0.77 6.77
N PHE A 100 11.34 -0.60 8.08
CA PHE A 100 12.02 0.55 8.65
C PHE A 100 13.47 0.62 8.15
N LYS A 101 14.19 -0.49 8.19
CA LYS A 101 15.58 -0.55 7.72
C LYS A 101 15.68 -0.25 6.24
N LYS A 102 14.75 -0.80 5.44
CA LYS A 102 14.72 -0.58 4.00
C LYS A 102 14.52 0.90 3.68
N ASN A 103 13.62 1.56 4.39
CA ASN A 103 13.38 2.98 4.18
C ASN A 103 14.61 3.81 4.47
N ASN A 104 15.37 3.45 5.50
CA ASN A 104 16.62 4.13 5.80
C ASN A 104 17.68 3.94 4.72
N LEU A 105 17.70 2.78 4.08
CA LEU A 105 18.66 2.50 3.00
C LEU A 105 18.36 3.31 1.74
N TYR A 106 17.10 3.65 1.51
CA TYR A 106 16.69 4.39 0.31
C TYR A 106 16.49 5.88 0.55
N GLU A 107 16.69 6.32 1.78
CA GLU A 107 16.62 7.74 2.11
C GLU A 107 17.90 8.44 1.64
N ASP A 108 17.73 9.55 0.98
CA ASP A 108 18.86 10.37 0.54
C ASP A 108 19.31 11.34 1.62
#